data_1569c3a0a596af62f2f984cbd93f093f
#
_entry.id   1569c3a0a596af62f2f984cbd93f093f
#
_cell.length_a   1.000
_cell.length_b   1.000
_cell.length_c   1.000
_cell.angle_alpha   90.00
_cell.angle_beta   90.00
_cell.angle_gamma   90.00
#
_symmetry.space_group_name_H-M   'P 1'
#
loop_
_entity.id
_entity.type
_entity.pdbx_description
1 polymer ?
#
loop_
_entity_poly.entity_id
_entity_poly.type
_entity_poly.pdbx_seq_one_letter_code
_entity_poly.pdbx_strand_id
1 'polypeptide(L)' 'MSKPNLGDTIINRYTLVTRLRTVDGLQAWKASDRVLARDCQLFLVND' A
#
# COMPACT_ATOMS: atom_id res chain seq x y z
N MET A 1 -13.60 2.80 -8.26
CA MET A 1 -12.41 3.16 -7.47
C MET A 1 -11.16 2.63 -8.16
N SER A 2 -10.09 3.41 -8.16
CA SER A 2 -8.86 3.00 -8.83
C SER A 2 -8.10 1.94 -8.04
N LYS A 3 -7.38 1.08 -8.76
CA LYS A 3 -6.49 0.13 -8.12
C LYS A 3 -5.27 0.87 -7.57
N PRO A 4 -4.70 0.42 -6.44
CA PRO A 4 -3.46 1.03 -5.93
C PRO A 4 -2.30 0.80 -6.88
N ASN A 5 -1.43 1.79 -6.97
CA ASN A 5 -0.24 1.76 -7.81
C ASN A 5 0.99 2.16 -7.01
N LEU A 6 2.15 1.77 -7.52
CA LEU A 6 3.43 2.20 -6.94
C LEU A 6 3.47 3.71 -6.82
N GLY A 7 3.96 4.21 -5.71
CA GLY A 7 4.10 5.63 -5.47
C GLY A 7 2.86 6.30 -4.92
N ASP A 8 1.72 5.60 -4.90
CA ASP A 8 0.49 6.16 -4.35
C ASP A 8 0.66 6.42 -2.85
N THR A 9 0.01 7.48 -2.38
CA THR A 9 -0.01 7.82 -0.97
C THR A 9 -1.39 7.53 -0.39
N ILE A 10 -1.43 6.71 0.64
CA ILE A 10 -2.65 6.28 1.28
C ILE A 10 -2.83 7.07 2.57
N ILE A 11 -4.01 7.70 2.74
CA ILE A 11 -4.35 8.52 3.91
C ILE A 11 -3.30 9.61 4.16
N ASN A 12 -2.64 10.06 3.12
CA ASN A 12 -1.57 11.06 3.22
C ASN A 12 -0.47 10.66 4.23
N ARG A 13 -0.27 9.37 4.43
CA ARG A 13 0.69 8.85 5.42
C ARG A 13 1.57 7.76 4.87
N TYR A 14 1.00 6.83 4.08
CA TYR A 14 1.75 5.66 3.60
C TYR A 14 2.01 5.79 2.12
N THR A 15 3.26 5.64 1.71
CA THR A 15 3.64 5.61 0.30
C THR A 15 3.88 4.18 -0.13
N LEU A 16 3.17 3.71 -1.16
CA LEU A 16 3.29 2.34 -1.65
C LEU A 16 4.63 2.15 -2.36
N VAL A 17 5.41 1.21 -1.89
CA VAL A 17 6.76 0.96 -2.40
C VAL A 17 6.80 -0.24 -3.33
N THR A 18 6.24 -1.36 -2.90
CA THR A 18 6.29 -2.61 -3.67
C THR A 18 5.02 -3.41 -3.41
N ARG A 19 4.39 -3.91 -4.48
CA ARG A 19 3.29 -4.84 -4.32
C ARG A 19 3.87 -6.23 -4.06
N LEU A 20 3.50 -6.82 -2.92
CA LEU A 20 4.03 -8.10 -2.52
C LEU A 20 3.26 -9.26 -3.11
N ARG A 21 1.92 -9.17 -3.10
CA ARG A 21 1.06 -10.22 -3.64
C ARG A 21 -0.38 -9.75 -3.71
N THR A 22 -1.19 -10.49 -4.46
CA THR A 22 -2.64 -10.29 -4.54
C THR A 22 -3.32 -11.60 -4.18
N VAL A 23 -4.26 -11.56 -3.26
CA VAL A 23 -5.03 -12.73 -2.82
C VAL A 23 -6.49 -12.34 -2.65
N ASP A 24 -7.38 -13.01 -3.41
CA ASP A 24 -8.84 -12.87 -3.26
C ASP A 24 -9.32 -11.43 -3.13
N GLY A 25 -8.88 -10.59 -4.05
CA GLY A 25 -9.32 -9.20 -4.07
C GLY A 25 -8.60 -8.29 -3.10
N LEU A 26 -7.61 -8.80 -2.38
CA LEU A 26 -6.75 -8.02 -1.51
C LEU A 26 -5.36 -7.94 -2.08
N GLN A 27 -4.75 -6.77 -1.98
CA GLN A 27 -3.36 -6.57 -2.36
C GLN A 27 -2.53 -6.30 -1.11
N ALA A 28 -1.45 -7.05 -0.95
CA ALA A 28 -0.50 -6.81 0.12
C ALA A 28 0.63 -5.93 -0.42
N TRP A 29 0.89 -4.83 0.26
CA TRP A 29 1.89 -3.85 -0.17
C TRP A 29 2.91 -3.59 0.92
N LYS A 30 4.16 -3.42 0.51
CA LYS A 30 5.17 -2.81 1.37
C LYS A 30 5.04 -1.31 1.19
N ALA A 31 4.92 -0.58 2.30
CA ALA A 31 4.73 0.86 2.27
C ALA A 31 5.69 1.55 3.23
N SER A 32 5.98 2.81 2.93
CA SER A 32 6.76 3.67 3.81
C SER A 32 5.82 4.51 4.65
N ASP A 33 5.94 4.43 5.97
CA ASP A 33 5.13 5.20 6.90
C ASP A 33 5.82 6.55 7.15
N ARG A 34 5.22 7.62 6.65
CA ARG A 34 5.81 8.96 6.74
C ARG A 34 5.80 9.50 8.17
N VAL A 35 4.85 9.05 8.98
CA VAL A 35 4.70 9.54 10.35
C VAL A 35 5.71 8.89 11.27
N LEU A 36 5.87 7.56 11.16
CA LEU A 36 6.78 6.81 12.00
C LEU A 36 8.16 6.64 11.37
N ALA A 37 8.33 7.10 10.12
CA ALA A 37 9.59 7.04 9.39
C ALA A 37 10.15 5.61 9.31
N ARG A 38 9.27 4.64 8.98
CA ARG A 38 9.66 3.24 8.86
C ARG A 38 8.76 2.54 7.86
N ASP A 39 9.21 1.37 7.40
CA ASP A 39 8.42 0.55 6.49
C ASP A 39 7.36 -0.25 7.25
N CYS A 40 6.26 -0.52 6.56
CA CYS A 40 5.18 -1.34 7.11
C CYS A 40 4.53 -2.11 5.97
N GLN A 41 3.62 -3.02 6.32
CA GLN A 41 2.87 -3.80 5.34
C GLN A 41 1.40 -3.41 5.43
N LEU A 42 0.81 -3.15 4.27
CA LEU A 42 -0.60 -2.77 4.16
C LEU A 42 -1.35 -3.80 3.33
N PHE A 43 -2.62 -4.00 3.68
CA PHE A 43 -3.55 -4.81 2.89
C PHE A 43 -4.63 -3.89 2.34
N LEU A 44 -4.73 -3.81 1.03
CA LEU A 44 -5.67 -2.92 0.36
C LEU A 44 -6.67 -3.73 -0.46
N VAL A 45 -7.92 -3.25 -0.47
CA VAL A 45 -8.97 -3.88 -1.27
C VAL A 45 -8.70 -3.56 -2.74
N ASN A 46 -8.75 -4.58 -3.57
CA ASN A 46 -8.59 -4.45 -5.00
C ASN A 46 -9.96 -4.45 -5.67
N ASP A 47 -10.40 -3.29 -6.09
CA ASP A 47 -11.67 -3.15 -6.81
C ASP A 47 -11.56 -3.63 -8.24
#